data_39ff8b5fa9623dd05e854b06a24f2041
#
_entry.id   39ff8b5fa9623dd05e854b06a24f2041
#
_cell.length_a   1.000
_cell.length_b   1.000
_cell.length_c   1.000
_cell.angle_alpha   90.00
_cell.angle_beta   90.00
_cell.angle_gamma   90.00
#
_symmetry.space_group_name_H-M   'P 1'
#
loop_
_entity.id
_entity.type
_entity.pdbx_description
1 polymer ?
#
loop_
_entity_poly.entity_id
_entity_poly.type
_entity_poly.pdbx_seq_one_letter_code
_entity_poly.pdbx_strand_id
1 'polypeptide(L)'
;MLAHLSALAFGMGILLPVVGWSDQRRKSNYASFHSLQALGYQSLGYTFWVLLTLLVIIIMLFGMVFAFGNGETHAGNIDSVAGIWMIAIFIALFVFIGLYMILPVAAAVACAFGREFHYPILGRRLANYLNYVPGNGNWLNGDHEDRWVTGMGHISVIIMPWGMLAPLTAWILQGKRSRFLEFQSIQTLLFQSGTLILYFGAALVYMVGFIALIATTGLAVKSGVDSSGGMPAFVIFIVASLFAFVIIMIIPFLHILGQWAGYRVLKGDDYLYPLLGRIVQQRMDGNTIMDGKRQHENPSGS
;
A
#
# COMPACT_ATOMS: atom_id res chain seq x y z
N MET A 1 7.39 -18.06 -11.35
CA MET A 1 6.05 -18.62 -11.14
C MET A 1 5.46 -18.19 -9.79
N LEU A 2 5.98 -18.61 -8.63
CA LEU A 2 5.40 -18.32 -7.30
C LEU A 2 5.19 -16.83 -7.02
N ALA A 3 6.11 -15.96 -7.44
CA ALA A 3 5.99 -14.52 -7.28
C ALA A 3 4.73 -13.94 -7.97
N HIS A 4 4.33 -14.49 -9.12
CA HIS A 4 3.08 -14.08 -9.78
C HIS A 4 1.85 -14.64 -9.08
N LEU A 5 1.85 -15.93 -8.72
CA LEU A 5 0.73 -16.56 -8.00
C LEU A 5 0.45 -15.92 -6.65
N SER A 6 1.47 -15.34 -6.01
CA SER A 6 1.28 -14.68 -4.72
C SER A 6 0.30 -13.50 -4.76
N ALA A 7 0.03 -12.93 -5.94
CA ALA A 7 -1.00 -11.91 -6.08
C ALA A 7 -2.40 -12.40 -5.67
N LEU A 8 -2.64 -13.73 -5.73
CA LEU A 8 -3.90 -14.34 -5.27
C LEU A 8 -4.06 -14.30 -3.73
N ALA A 9 -2.97 -14.13 -2.99
CA ALA A 9 -3.00 -13.92 -1.55
C ALA A 9 -3.25 -12.45 -1.15
N PHE A 10 -3.71 -11.64 -2.09
CA PHE A 10 -3.95 -10.21 -1.94
C PHE A 10 -2.73 -9.49 -1.34
N GLY A 11 -2.93 -8.53 -0.43
CA GLY A 11 -1.84 -7.73 0.12
C GLY A 11 -0.68 -8.52 0.72
N MET A 12 -0.92 -9.68 1.34
CA MET A 12 0.14 -10.55 1.87
C MET A 12 1.08 -11.09 0.78
N GLY A 13 0.57 -11.19 -0.44
CA GLY A 13 1.33 -11.71 -1.58
C GLY A 13 2.57 -10.91 -1.93
N ILE A 14 2.66 -9.64 -1.52
CA ILE A 14 3.78 -8.74 -1.84
C ILE A 14 5.13 -9.22 -1.28
N LEU A 15 5.13 -10.09 -0.28
CA LEU A 15 6.32 -10.69 0.32
C LEU A 15 7.10 -11.55 -0.70
N LEU A 16 6.42 -12.45 -1.42
CA LEU A 16 7.07 -13.45 -2.26
C LEU A 16 7.85 -12.86 -3.44
N PRO A 17 7.38 -11.82 -4.14
CA PRO A 17 8.19 -11.13 -5.15
C PRO A 17 9.52 -10.59 -4.61
N VAL A 18 9.53 -9.99 -3.43
CA VAL A 18 10.76 -9.44 -2.84
C VAL A 18 11.72 -10.56 -2.42
N VAL A 19 11.21 -11.64 -1.83
CA VAL A 19 12.00 -12.84 -1.50
C VAL A 19 12.56 -13.46 -2.77
N GLY A 20 11.74 -13.67 -3.80
CA GLY A 20 12.15 -14.26 -5.06
C GLY A 20 13.23 -13.42 -5.77
N TRP A 21 13.07 -12.09 -5.80
CA TRP A 21 14.10 -11.20 -6.33
C TRP A 21 15.39 -11.30 -5.52
N SER A 22 15.30 -11.22 -4.19
CA SER A 22 16.47 -11.26 -3.32
C SER A 22 17.27 -12.57 -3.45
N ASP A 23 16.59 -13.70 -3.57
CA ASP A 23 17.24 -15.00 -3.77
C ASP A 23 17.84 -15.16 -5.18
N GLN A 24 17.14 -14.68 -6.20
CA GLN A 24 17.53 -14.85 -7.59
C GLN A 24 18.43 -13.74 -8.14
N ARG A 25 18.60 -12.66 -7.39
CA ARG A 25 19.51 -11.58 -7.73
C ARG A 25 20.92 -12.12 -7.92
N ARG A 26 21.53 -11.90 -9.10
CA ARG A 26 22.84 -12.45 -9.49
C ARG A 26 22.90 -13.98 -9.68
N LYS A 27 21.73 -14.67 -9.73
CA LYS A 27 21.65 -16.07 -10.11
C LYS A 27 20.90 -16.26 -11.44
N SER A 28 19.78 -15.51 -11.62
CA SER A 28 18.94 -15.61 -12.81
C SER A 28 18.28 -14.29 -13.14
N ASN A 29 18.68 -13.67 -14.26
CA ASN A 29 18.05 -12.44 -14.75
C ASN A 29 16.57 -12.64 -15.03
N TYR A 30 16.21 -13.79 -15.59
CA TYR A 30 14.82 -14.17 -15.84
C TYR A 30 13.99 -14.18 -14.55
N ALA A 31 14.46 -14.91 -13.53
CA ALA A 31 13.71 -15.03 -12.27
C ALA A 31 13.66 -13.70 -11.50
N SER A 32 14.76 -12.92 -11.50
CA SER A 32 14.80 -11.58 -10.91
C SER A 32 13.81 -10.64 -11.60
N PHE A 33 13.82 -10.58 -12.93
CA PHE A 33 12.91 -9.74 -13.70
C PHE A 33 11.45 -10.08 -13.43
N HIS A 34 11.08 -11.37 -13.47
CA HIS A 34 9.70 -11.79 -13.22
C HIS A 34 9.26 -11.52 -11.77
N SER A 35 10.18 -11.63 -10.81
CA SER A 35 9.88 -11.26 -9.41
C SER A 35 9.64 -9.76 -9.26
N LEU A 36 10.50 -8.92 -9.85
CA LEU A 36 10.33 -7.46 -9.83
C LEU A 36 9.07 -7.01 -10.59
N GLN A 37 8.74 -7.69 -11.68
CA GLN A 37 7.51 -7.45 -12.42
C GLN A 37 6.26 -7.79 -11.59
N ALA A 38 6.28 -8.91 -10.86
CA ALA A 38 5.21 -9.30 -9.96
C ALA A 38 5.04 -8.31 -8.79
N LEU A 39 6.16 -7.83 -8.21
CA LEU A 39 6.15 -6.78 -7.19
C LEU A 39 5.47 -5.51 -7.69
N GLY A 40 5.89 -5.03 -8.87
CA GLY A 40 5.28 -3.84 -9.48
C GLY A 40 3.80 -4.02 -9.78
N TYR A 41 3.41 -5.18 -10.31
CA TYR A 41 2.01 -5.49 -10.58
C TYR A 41 1.15 -5.43 -9.31
N GLN A 42 1.61 -6.02 -8.23
CA GLN A 42 0.88 -6.03 -6.97
C GLN A 42 0.80 -4.63 -6.35
N SER A 43 1.92 -3.91 -6.25
CA SER A 43 1.95 -2.58 -5.64
C SER A 43 1.11 -1.56 -6.41
N LEU A 44 1.29 -1.47 -7.73
CA LEU A 44 0.57 -0.54 -8.60
C LEU A 44 -0.89 -0.96 -8.83
N GLY A 45 -1.16 -2.26 -8.85
CA GLY A 45 -2.50 -2.78 -9.02
C GLY A 45 -3.45 -2.34 -7.90
N TYR A 46 -2.99 -2.32 -6.65
CA TYR A 46 -3.76 -1.79 -5.52
C TYR A 46 -4.00 -0.28 -5.63
N THR A 47 -2.99 0.48 -6.04
CA THR A 47 -3.15 1.91 -6.30
C THR A 47 -4.24 2.15 -7.36
N PHE A 48 -4.18 1.39 -8.44
CA PHE A 48 -5.18 1.48 -9.50
C PHE A 48 -6.58 1.09 -9.02
N TRP A 49 -6.69 0.04 -8.21
CA TRP A 49 -7.95 -0.40 -7.63
C TRP A 49 -8.59 0.68 -6.73
N VAL A 50 -7.79 1.32 -5.87
CA VAL A 50 -8.28 2.42 -5.01
C VAL A 50 -8.74 3.61 -5.85
N LEU A 51 -7.97 3.99 -6.88
CA LEU A 51 -8.37 5.08 -7.78
C LEU A 51 -9.66 4.77 -8.53
N LEU A 52 -9.83 3.54 -9.00
CA LEU A 52 -11.07 3.09 -9.65
C LEU A 52 -12.25 3.13 -8.67
N THR A 53 -12.06 2.67 -7.44
CA THR A 53 -13.09 2.70 -6.39
C THR A 53 -13.50 4.14 -6.07
N LEU A 54 -12.54 5.05 -5.94
CA LEU A 54 -12.82 6.47 -5.72
C LEU A 54 -13.57 7.08 -6.89
N LEU A 55 -13.18 6.78 -8.12
CA LEU A 55 -13.89 7.23 -9.32
C LEU A 55 -15.34 6.75 -9.32
N VAL A 56 -15.57 5.49 -9.00
CA VAL A 56 -16.92 4.89 -8.90
C VAL A 56 -17.73 5.61 -7.82
N ILE A 57 -17.16 5.87 -6.63
CA ILE A 57 -17.84 6.62 -5.56
C ILE A 57 -18.22 8.03 -6.03
N ILE A 58 -17.31 8.74 -6.71
CA ILE A 58 -17.57 10.08 -7.24
C ILE A 58 -18.71 10.05 -8.24
N ILE A 59 -18.71 9.09 -9.18
CA ILE A 59 -19.78 8.93 -10.17
C ILE A 59 -21.12 8.64 -9.48
N MET A 60 -21.14 7.81 -8.44
CA MET A 60 -22.34 7.54 -7.65
C MET A 60 -22.88 8.79 -6.96
N LEU A 61 -22.01 9.56 -6.31
CA LEU A 61 -22.41 10.80 -5.63
C LEU A 61 -22.99 11.81 -6.63
N PHE A 62 -22.37 12.00 -7.79
CA PHE A 62 -22.92 12.86 -8.83
C PHE A 62 -24.26 12.34 -9.36
N GLY A 63 -24.40 11.04 -9.60
CA GLY A 63 -25.67 10.42 -10.01
C GLY A 63 -26.77 10.64 -8.98
N MET A 64 -26.48 10.49 -7.69
CA MET A 64 -27.43 10.80 -6.60
C MET A 64 -27.85 12.27 -6.60
N VAL A 65 -26.87 13.20 -6.63
CA VAL A 65 -27.17 14.64 -6.64
C VAL A 65 -28.04 15.02 -7.85
N PHE A 66 -27.75 14.43 -9.02
CA PHE A 66 -28.53 14.67 -10.22
C PHE A 66 -29.96 14.10 -10.12
N ALA A 67 -30.11 12.90 -9.59
CA ALA A 67 -31.42 12.25 -9.41
C ALA A 67 -32.31 13.01 -8.42
N PHE A 68 -31.74 13.51 -7.29
CA PHE A 68 -32.49 14.26 -6.29
C PHE A 68 -32.68 15.74 -6.65
N GLY A 69 -31.77 16.34 -7.45
CA GLY A 69 -31.80 17.76 -7.80
C GLY A 69 -32.85 18.13 -8.85
N ASN A 70 -33.29 17.18 -9.68
CA ASN A 70 -34.24 17.47 -10.77
C ASN A 70 -35.74 17.44 -10.36
N GLY A 71 -36.05 17.26 -9.07
CA GLY A 71 -37.42 17.49 -8.52
C GLY A 71 -38.55 16.59 -9.07
N GLU A 72 -38.31 15.84 -10.14
CA GLU A 72 -39.25 14.94 -10.75
C GLU A 72 -39.16 13.51 -10.18
N THR A 73 -39.32 13.44 -8.85
CA THR A 73 -39.27 12.14 -8.17
C THR A 73 -40.64 11.43 -8.25
N HIS A 74 -40.91 10.79 -9.36
CA HIS A 74 -41.84 9.66 -9.34
C HIS A 74 -41.10 8.52 -8.61
N ALA A 75 -41.49 8.23 -7.36
CA ALA A 75 -40.79 7.29 -6.46
C ALA A 75 -40.43 5.94 -7.11
N GLY A 76 -41.23 5.45 -8.08
CA GLY A 76 -40.99 4.21 -8.82
C GLY A 76 -39.83 4.25 -9.83
N ASN A 77 -39.41 5.42 -10.30
CA ASN A 77 -38.29 5.54 -11.26
C ASN A 77 -36.91 5.66 -10.61
N ILE A 78 -36.84 6.20 -9.41
CA ILE A 78 -35.57 6.36 -8.68
C ILE A 78 -35.00 5.01 -8.28
N ASP A 79 -35.85 4.09 -7.76
CA ASP A 79 -35.43 2.75 -7.34
C ASP A 79 -34.90 1.93 -8.51
N SER A 80 -35.48 2.06 -9.71
CA SER A 80 -35.02 1.34 -10.90
C SER A 80 -33.70 1.92 -11.43
N VAL A 81 -33.51 3.22 -11.47
CA VAL A 81 -32.28 3.88 -11.92
C VAL A 81 -31.13 3.61 -10.95
N ALA A 82 -31.36 3.76 -9.64
CA ALA A 82 -30.36 3.44 -8.61
C ALA A 82 -29.97 1.96 -8.65
N GLY A 83 -30.93 1.05 -8.85
CA GLY A 83 -30.69 -0.38 -9.02
C GLY A 83 -29.81 -0.70 -10.23
N ILE A 84 -30.08 -0.10 -11.39
CA ILE A 84 -29.27 -0.30 -12.61
C ILE A 84 -27.84 0.18 -12.39
N TRP A 85 -27.65 1.36 -11.80
CA TRP A 85 -26.33 1.90 -11.48
C TRP A 85 -25.56 1.00 -10.51
N MET A 86 -26.20 0.51 -9.47
CA MET A 86 -25.60 -0.38 -8.50
C MET A 86 -25.12 -1.68 -9.17
N ILE A 87 -25.97 -2.30 -10.02
CA ILE A 87 -25.60 -3.49 -10.77
C ILE A 87 -24.43 -3.23 -11.71
N ALA A 88 -24.44 -2.12 -12.45
CA ALA A 88 -23.37 -1.77 -13.37
C ALA A 88 -22.02 -1.60 -12.63
N ILE A 89 -22.02 -0.98 -11.46
CA ILE A 89 -20.86 -0.80 -10.60
C ILE A 89 -20.33 -2.15 -10.09
N PHE A 90 -21.22 -3.03 -9.59
CA PHE A 90 -20.81 -4.35 -9.16
C PHE A 90 -20.18 -5.14 -10.31
N ILE A 91 -20.80 -5.13 -11.50
CA ILE A 91 -20.23 -5.78 -12.68
C ILE A 91 -18.86 -5.22 -13.01
N ALA A 92 -18.68 -3.90 -13.03
CA ALA A 92 -17.39 -3.27 -13.31
C ALA A 92 -16.30 -3.67 -12.29
N LEU A 93 -16.64 -3.68 -11.00
CA LEU A 93 -15.72 -4.11 -9.94
C LEU A 93 -15.35 -5.60 -10.05
N PHE A 94 -16.35 -6.48 -10.32
CA PHE A 94 -16.09 -7.90 -10.51
C PHE A 94 -15.24 -8.19 -11.75
N VAL A 95 -15.49 -7.51 -12.86
CA VAL A 95 -14.68 -7.64 -14.08
C VAL A 95 -13.25 -7.19 -13.79
N PHE A 96 -13.08 -6.09 -13.08
CA PHE A 96 -11.75 -5.61 -12.72
C PHE A 96 -11.00 -6.59 -11.79
N ILE A 97 -11.66 -7.10 -10.73
CA ILE A 97 -11.10 -8.12 -9.84
C ILE A 97 -10.75 -9.39 -10.64
N GLY A 98 -11.63 -9.83 -11.53
CA GLY A 98 -11.38 -10.98 -12.39
C GLY A 98 -10.13 -10.80 -13.25
N LEU A 99 -9.99 -9.66 -13.93
CA LEU A 99 -8.80 -9.33 -14.72
C LEU A 99 -7.54 -9.24 -13.85
N TYR A 100 -7.66 -8.63 -12.67
CA TYR A 100 -6.56 -8.56 -11.71
C TYR A 100 -6.08 -9.95 -11.26
N MET A 101 -6.98 -10.94 -11.14
CA MET A 101 -6.63 -12.31 -10.75
C MET A 101 -6.13 -13.17 -11.91
N ILE A 102 -6.71 -13.01 -13.11
CA ILE A 102 -6.37 -13.83 -14.28
C ILE A 102 -4.96 -13.55 -14.77
N LEU A 103 -4.53 -12.28 -14.81
CA LEU A 103 -3.21 -11.91 -15.35
C LEU A 103 -2.04 -12.55 -14.58
N PRO A 104 -1.98 -12.56 -13.23
CA PRO A 104 -0.95 -13.27 -12.48
C PRO A 104 -0.95 -14.78 -12.70
N VAL A 105 -2.11 -15.39 -12.87
CA VAL A 105 -2.22 -16.83 -13.18
C VAL A 105 -1.64 -17.09 -14.57
N ALA A 106 -2.01 -16.29 -15.57
CA ALA A 106 -1.44 -16.40 -16.92
C ALA A 106 0.09 -16.21 -16.92
N ALA A 107 0.58 -15.20 -16.17
CA ALA A 107 2.01 -14.98 -15.97
C ALA A 107 2.71 -16.19 -15.33
N ALA A 108 2.10 -16.73 -14.28
CA ALA A 108 2.65 -17.90 -13.58
C ALA A 108 2.72 -19.14 -14.47
N VAL A 109 1.67 -19.38 -15.26
CA VAL A 109 1.62 -20.49 -16.23
C VAL A 109 2.69 -20.29 -17.31
N ALA A 110 2.80 -19.11 -17.89
CA ALA A 110 3.84 -18.81 -18.89
C ALA A 110 5.24 -19.07 -18.32
N CYS A 111 5.52 -18.57 -17.11
CA CYS A 111 6.80 -18.81 -16.42
C CYS A 111 7.05 -20.27 -16.09
N ALA A 112 6.01 -21.07 -15.76
CA ALA A 112 6.15 -22.50 -15.51
C ALA A 112 6.62 -23.27 -16.76
N PHE A 113 6.25 -22.80 -17.96
CA PHE A 113 6.72 -23.33 -19.24
C PHE A 113 8.01 -22.66 -19.76
N GLY A 114 8.68 -21.85 -18.94
CA GLY A 114 9.89 -21.13 -19.32
C GLY A 114 9.67 -20.06 -20.40
N ARG A 115 8.43 -19.61 -20.59
CA ARG A 115 8.09 -18.58 -21.58
C ARG A 115 8.17 -17.20 -20.95
N GLU A 116 8.58 -16.23 -21.76
CA GLU A 116 8.53 -14.82 -21.39
C GLU A 116 7.09 -14.33 -21.26
N PHE A 117 6.82 -13.61 -20.20
CA PHE A 117 5.54 -12.95 -19.98
C PHE A 117 5.77 -11.50 -19.56
N HIS A 118 5.06 -10.59 -20.19
CA HIS A 118 5.10 -9.17 -19.86
C HIS A 118 3.68 -8.69 -19.53
N TYR A 119 3.48 -8.20 -18.31
CA TYR A 119 2.21 -7.53 -17.99
C TYR A 119 1.98 -6.38 -18.96
N PRO A 120 0.74 -6.17 -19.43
CA PRO A 120 0.41 -5.04 -20.27
C PRO A 120 0.95 -3.73 -19.69
N ILE A 121 1.58 -2.90 -20.53
CA ILE A 121 2.20 -1.61 -20.17
C ILE A 121 3.39 -1.77 -19.20
N LEU A 122 3.18 -2.37 -18.02
CA LEU A 122 4.17 -2.50 -16.96
C LEU A 122 5.39 -3.31 -17.39
N GLY A 123 5.20 -4.48 -17.98
CA GLY A 123 6.30 -5.40 -18.29
C GLY A 123 7.33 -4.79 -19.23
N ARG A 124 6.87 -4.14 -20.29
CA ARG A 124 7.75 -3.50 -21.28
C ARG A 124 8.50 -2.30 -20.69
N ARG A 125 7.81 -1.47 -19.90
CA ARG A 125 8.43 -0.32 -19.23
C ARG A 125 9.46 -0.75 -18.21
N LEU A 126 9.18 -1.80 -17.45
CA LEU A 126 10.11 -2.36 -16.47
C LEU A 126 11.33 -3.00 -17.15
N ALA A 127 11.15 -3.75 -18.26
CA ALA A 127 12.24 -4.32 -19.01
C ALA A 127 13.22 -3.22 -19.48
N ASN A 128 12.70 -2.13 -20.04
CA ASN A 128 13.52 -0.98 -20.46
C ASN A 128 14.21 -0.31 -19.25
N TYR A 129 13.51 -0.14 -18.14
CA TYR A 129 14.07 0.47 -16.93
C TYR A 129 15.21 -0.36 -16.33
N LEU A 130 15.09 -1.67 -16.31
CA LEU A 130 16.08 -2.60 -15.76
C LEU A 130 17.17 -3.01 -16.78
N ASN A 131 17.07 -2.57 -18.05
CA ASN A 131 17.88 -3.05 -19.17
C ASN A 131 17.77 -4.57 -19.38
N TYR A 132 16.59 -5.14 -19.13
CA TYR A 132 16.33 -6.55 -19.33
C TYR A 132 16.09 -6.88 -20.79
N VAL A 133 16.90 -7.82 -21.31
CA VAL A 133 16.73 -8.41 -22.64
C VAL A 133 16.69 -9.92 -22.49
N PRO A 134 15.60 -10.60 -22.91
CA PRO A 134 15.50 -12.06 -22.85
C PRO A 134 16.67 -12.74 -23.57
N GLY A 135 17.24 -13.77 -22.91
CA GLY A 135 18.34 -14.55 -23.50
C GLY A 135 19.70 -13.83 -23.55
N ASN A 136 19.77 -12.57 -23.17
CA ASN A 136 21.05 -11.86 -23.04
C ASN A 136 21.66 -12.18 -21.67
N GLY A 137 22.95 -12.56 -21.64
CA GLY A 137 23.69 -12.88 -20.41
C GLY A 137 24.00 -11.66 -19.52
N ASN A 138 23.69 -10.43 -19.96
CA ASN A 138 23.94 -9.23 -19.18
C ASN A 138 23.04 -9.16 -17.94
N TRP A 139 23.65 -8.84 -16.80
CA TRP A 139 22.91 -8.64 -15.55
C TRP A 139 22.00 -7.42 -15.60
N LEU A 140 20.89 -7.48 -14.86
CA LEU A 140 20.02 -6.33 -14.64
C LEU A 140 20.82 -5.18 -13.98
N ASN A 141 20.38 -3.95 -14.25
CA ASN A 141 20.97 -2.79 -13.63
C ASN A 141 20.67 -2.80 -12.12
N GLY A 142 21.68 -3.03 -11.28
CA GLY A 142 21.53 -3.22 -9.85
C GLY A 142 20.98 -2.00 -9.11
N ASP A 143 21.34 -0.78 -9.53
CA ASP A 143 20.80 0.45 -8.94
C ASP A 143 19.33 0.64 -9.28
N HIS A 144 18.92 0.28 -10.49
CA HIS A 144 17.53 0.31 -10.89
C HIS A 144 16.70 -0.79 -10.20
N GLU A 145 17.28 -1.98 -9.93
CA GLU A 145 16.62 -3.00 -9.11
C GLU A 145 16.33 -2.47 -7.70
N ASP A 146 17.33 -1.87 -7.04
CA ASP A 146 17.19 -1.31 -5.69
C ASP A 146 16.15 -0.18 -5.66
N ARG A 147 16.20 0.73 -6.65
CA ARG A 147 15.22 1.81 -6.78
C ARG A 147 13.82 1.28 -7.09
N TRP A 148 13.71 0.22 -7.88
CA TRP A 148 12.41 -0.41 -8.15
C TRP A 148 11.81 -1.00 -6.88
N VAL A 149 12.57 -1.81 -6.14
CA VAL A 149 12.09 -2.46 -4.91
C VAL A 149 11.72 -1.43 -3.85
N THR A 150 12.55 -0.42 -3.64
CA THR A 150 12.26 0.64 -2.67
C THR A 150 11.10 1.52 -3.11
N GLY A 151 11.01 1.88 -4.39
CA GLY A 151 9.89 2.62 -4.95
C GLY A 151 8.56 1.88 -4.78
N MET A 152 8.54 0.58 -5.07
CA MET A 152 7.36 -0.26 -4.83
C MET A 152 7.05 -0.39 -3.34
N GLY A 153 8.08 -0.41 -2.48
CA GLY A 153 7.92 -0.38 -1.02
C GLY A 153 7.18 0.89 -0.56
N HIS A 154 7.52 2.07 -1.07
CA HIS A 154 6.80 3.32 -0.78
C HIS A 154 5.35 3.29 -1.29
N ILE A 155 5.15 2.85 -2.54
CA ILE A 155 3.84 2.76 -3.18
C ILE A 155 2.93 1.79 -2.40
N SER A 156 3.48 0.73 -1.82
CA SER A 156 2.73 -0.28 -1.08
C SER A 156 2.07 0.22 0.20
N VAL A 157 2.29 1.48 0.62
CA VAL A 157 1.58 2.09 1.76
C VAL A 157 0.06 1.98 1.64
N ILE A 158 -0.46 1.90 0.42
CA ILE A 158 -1.90 1.77 0.16
C ILE A 158 -2.46 0.37 0.54
N ILE A 159 -1.58 -0.62 0.73
CA ILE A 159 -1.95 -2.02 1.02
C ILE A 159 -1.86 -2.31 2.53
N MET A 160 -2.14 -1.33 3.38
CA MET A 160 -2.04 -1.49 4.83
C MET A 160 -2.85 -2.69 5.38
N PRO A 161 -2.29 -3.44 6.36
CA PRO A 161 -0.93 -3.36 6.92
C PRO A 161 0.13 -4.12 6.10
N TRP A 162 -0.29 -4.90 5.09
CA TRP A 162 0.55 -5.83 4.35
C TRP A 162 1.64 -5.16 3.52
N GLY A 163 1.43 -3.90 3.14
CA GLY A 163 2.41 -3.11 2.38
C GLY A 163 3.77 -3.00 3.08
N MET A 164 3.81 -3.08 4.40
CA MET A 164 5.03 -3.07 5.20
C MET A 164 5.94 -4.27 4.93
N LEU A 165 5.39 -5.38 4.44
CA LEU A 165 6.16 -6.60 4.16
C LEU A 165 7.20 -6.38 3.05
N ALA A 166 6.92 -5.54 2.06
CA ALA A 166 7.87 -5.27 0.97
C ALA A 166 9.15 -4.58 1.48
N PRO A 167 9.09 -3.40 2.14
CA PRO A 167 10.29 -2.73 2.65
C PRO A 167 10.94 -3.51 3.80
N LEU A 168 10.18 -4.21 4.64
CA LEU A 168 10.73 -5.05 5.71
C LEU A 168 11.59 -6.17 5.16
N THR A 169 11.06 -6.91 4.19
CA THR A 169 11.78 -8.02 3.55
C THR A 169 12.99 -7.53 2.79
N ALA A 170 12.87 -6.43 2.05
CA ALA A 170 13.98 -5.83 1.32
C ALA A 170 15.11 -5.43 2.28
N TRP A 171 14.77 -4.77 3.39
CA TRP A 171 15.73 -4.40 4.44
C TRP A 171 16.45 -5.61 5.05
N ILE A 172 15.70 -6.61 5.51
CA ILE A 172 16.26 -7.80 6.15
C ILE A 172 17.20 -8.58 5.22
N LEU A 173 16.79 -8.78 3.96
CA LEU A 173 17.51 -9.64 3.02
C LEU A 173 18.64 -8.92 2.28
N GLN A 174 18.51 -7.64 1.99
CA GLN A 174 19.43 -6.90 1.12
C GLN A 174 19.98 -5.60 1.73
N GLY A 175 19.50 -5.14 2.89
CA GLY A 175 19.90 -3.88 3.50
C GLY A 175 21.41 -3.77 3.69
N LYS A 176 22.07 -4.82 4.18
CA LYS A 176 23.53 -4.84 4.36
C LYS A 176 24.36 -4.69 3.07
N ARG A 177 23.74 -4.92 1.90
CA ARG A 177 24.42 -4.85 0.59
C ARG A 177 24.25 -3.52 -0.12
N SER A 178 23.23 -2.75 0.24
CA SER A 178 22.90 -1.47 -0.37
C SER A 178 22.45 -0.48 0.70
N ARG A 179 23.29 0.50 1.00
CA ARG A 179 22.97 1.57 1.97
C ARG A 179 21.74 2.36 1.54
N PHE A 180 21.57 2.56 0.23
CA PHE A 180 20.37 3.20 -0.33
C PHE A 180 19.11 2.41 0.01
N LEU A 181 19.12 1.09 -0.27
CA LEU A 181 17.99 0.21 0.00
C LEU A 181 17.69 0.12 1.50
N GLU A 182 18.71 0.02 2.35
CA GLU A 182 18.56 0.04 3.81
C GLU A 182 17.87 1.31 4.27
N PHE A 183 18.41 2.47 3.87
CA PHE A 183 17.87 3.77 4.24
C PHE A 183 16.42 3.96 3.78
N GLN A 184 16.14 3.72 2.50
CA GLN A 184 14.80 3.88 1.94
C GLN A 184 13.79 2.91 2.57
N SER A 185 14.20 1.68 2.86
CA SER A 185 13.34 0.68 3.50
C SER A 185 12.99 1.05 4.95
N ILE A 186 13.97 1.47 5.75
CA ILE A 186 13.74 1.86 7.15
C ILE A 186 12.80 3.07 7.23
N GLN A 187 13.05 4.12 6.44
CA GLN A 187 12.17 5.30 6.47
C GLN A 187 10.75 4.97 5.99
N THR A 188 10.62 4.07 5.01
CA THR A 188 9.31 3.60 4.54
C THR A 188 8.57 2.83 5.63
N LEU A 189 9.25 1.94 6.33
CA LEU A 189 8.67 1.19 7.46
C LEU A 189 8.20 2.12 8.56
N LEU A 190 9.01 3.11 8.95
CA LEU A 190 8.60 4.08 9.96
C LEU A 190 7.40 4.91 9.51
N PHE A 191 7.39 5.34 8.25
CA PHE A 191 6.27 6.07 7.68
C PHE A 191 4.98 5.24 7.66
N GLN A 192 5.04 4.00 7.21
CA GLN A 192 3.90 3.09 7.18
C GLN A 192 3.45 2.71 8.59
N SER A 193 4.38 2.49 9.54
CA SER A 193 4.04 2.25 10.94
C SER A 193 3.30 3.45 11.55
N GLY A 194 3.75 4.67 11.30
CA GLY A 194 3.07 5.89 11.74
C GLY A 194 1.66 6.00 11.15
N THR A 195 1.51 5.71 9.86
CA THR A 195 0.19 5.68 9.21
C THR A 195 -0.72 4.61 9.82
N LEU A 196 -0.20 3.43 10.12
CA LEU A 196 -0.95 2.34 10.75
C LEU A 196 -1.41 2.71 12.16
N ILE A 197 -0.55 3.38 12.96
CA ILE A 197 -0.89 3.88 14.28
C ILE A 197 -2.05 4.89 14.20
N LEU A 198 -2.05 5.76 13.19
CA LEU A 198 -3.17 6.68 12.99
C LEU A 198 -4.48 5.96 12.66
N TYR A 199 -4.45 4.91 11.83
CA TYR A 199 -5.63 4.08 11.55
C TYR A 199 -6.19 3.44 12.81
N PHE A 200 -5.33 2.77 13.59
CA PHE A 200 -5.77 2.14 14.84
C PHE A 200 -6.20 3.16 15.89
N GLY A 201 -5.52 4.30 15.97
CA GLY A 201 -5.89 5.40 16.86
C GLY A 201 -7.29 5.94 16.56
N ALA A 202 -7.59 6.23 15.30
CA ALA A 202 -8.90 6.67 14.86
C ALA A 202 -9.99 5.62 15.16
N ALA A 203 -9.73 4.36 14.84
CA ALA A 203 -10.64 3.26 15.10
C ALA A 203 -10.90 3.08 16.61
N LEU A 204 -9.86 3.16 17.44
CA LEU A 204 -9.97 3.05 18.89
C LEU A 204 -10.81 4.18 19.48
N VAL A 205 -10.53 5.43 19.09
CA VAL A 205 -11.28 6.61 19.56
C VAL A 205 -12.76 6.47 19.20
N TYR A 206 -13.05 6.12 17.93
CA TYR A 206 -14.44 5.90 17.51
C TYR A 206 -15.11 4.76 18.29
N MET A 207 -14.43 3.64 18.47
CA MET A 207 -14.97 2.47 19.17
C MET A 207 -15.26 2.76 20.64
N VAL A 208 -14.37 3.47 21.35
CA VAL A 208 -14.57 3.88 22.75
C VAL A 208 -15.78 4.79 22.85
N GLY A 209 -15.92 5.80 21.97
CA GLY A 209 -17.10 6.66 21.94
C GLY A 209 -18.39 5.88 21.67
N PHE A 210 -18.37 4.93 20.76
CA PHE A 210 -19.51 4.10 20.42
C PHE A 210 -19.93 3.16 21.59
N ILE A 211 -18.96 2.51 22.26
CA ILE A 211 -19.23 1.67 23.42
C ILE A 211 -19.82 2.51 24.57
N ALA A 212 -19.28 3.70 24.82
CA ALA A 212 -19.80 4.62 25.83
C ALA A 212 -21.26 4.99 25.52
N LEU A 213 -21.61 5.26 24.28
CA LEU A 213 -22.99 5.55 23.85
C LEU A 213 -23.91 4.36 24.10
N ILE A 214 -23.54 3.15 23.71
CA ILE A 214 -24.35 1.94 23.90
C ILE A 214 -24.56 1.65 25.40
N ALA A 215 -23.48 1.69 26.18
CA ALA A 215 -23.54 1.40 27.59
C ALA A 215 -24.49 2.35 28.36
N THR A 216 -24.38 3.64 28.10
CA THR A 216 -25.22 4.65 28.78
C THR A 216 -26.67 4.62 28.31
N THR A 217 -26.95 4.44 27.02
CA THR A 217 -28.32 4.25 26.50
C THR A 217 -28.96 2.97 27.05
N GLY A 218 -28.23 1.88 27.11
CA GLY A 218 -28.70 0.62 27.69
C GLY A 218 -29.02 0.69 29.19
N LEU A 219 -28.19 1.42 29.96
CA LEU A 219 -28.43 1.66 31.38
C LEU A 219 -29.64 2.59 31.59
N ALA A 220 -29.79 3.65 30.80
CA ALA A 220 -30.94 4.55 30.88
C ALA A 220 -32.26 3.84 30.61
N VAL A 221 -32.31 2.97 29.61
CA VAL A 221 -33.49 2.15 29.29
C VAL A 221 -33.86 1.19 30.45
N LYS A 222 -32.84 0.54 31.07
CA LYS A 222 -33.07 -0.36 32.21
C LYS A 222 -33.55 0.35 33.47
N SER A 223 -33.07 1.57 33.72
CA SER A 223 -33.41 2.33 34.96
C SER A 223 -34.69 3.14 34.87
N GLY A 224 -35.36 3.17 33.72
CA GLY A 224 -36.56 3.98 33.50
C GLY A 224 -36.30 5.50 33.62
N VAL A 225 -35.02 5.91 33.51
CA VAL A 225 -34.63 7.32 33.61
C VAL A 225 -34.93 7.97 32.24
N ASP A 226 -35.54 9.16 32.30
CA ASP A 226 -35.82 9.98 31.11
C ASP A 226 -34.58 10.13 30.24
N SER A 227 -34.79 10.23 28.91
CA SER A 227 -33.76 10.33 27.85
C SER A 227 -32.69 11.40 28.07
N SER A 228 -32.84 12.31 29.01
CA SER A 228 -31.86 13.32 29.41
C SER A 228 -30.53 12.74 29.93
N GLY A 229 -30.55 11.53 30.50
CA GLY A 229 -29.32 10.85 31.00
C GLY A 229 -28.37 10.36 29.92
N GLY A 230 -28.85 10.17 28.66
CA GLY A 230 -28.04 9.77 27.53
C GLY A 230 -27.33 10.93 26.80
N MET A 231 -27.73 12.16 27.05
CA MET A 231 -27.20 13.35 26.36
C MET A 231 -25.67 13.52 26.49
N PRO A 232 -25.03 13.37 27.66
CA PRO A 232 -23.58 13.51 27.78
C PRO A 232 -22.81 12.45 26.96
N ALA A 233 -23.30 11.20 26.93
CA ALA A 233 -22.67 10.15 26.17
C ALA A 233 -22.82 10.34 24.69
N PHE A 234 -23.96 10.85 24.23
CA PHE A 234 -24.15 11.24 22.83
C PHE A 234 -23.18 12.36 22.41
N VAL A 235 -22.98 13.36 23.26
CA VAL A 235 -22.00 14.42 23.01
C VAL A 235 -20.58 13.85 22.93
N ILE A 236 -20.19 12.97 23.86
CA ILE A 236 -18.89 12.30 23.84
C ILE A 236 -18.72 11.50 22.53
N PHE A 237 -19.72 10.76 22.11
CA PHE A 237 -19.70 10.00 20.84
C PHE A 237 -19.53 10.91 19.62
N ILE A 238 -20.24 12.04 19.56
CA ILE A 238 -20.08 13.01 18.47
C ILE A 238 -18.66 13.59 18.44
N VAL A 239 -18.13 14.01 19.61
CA VAL A 239 -16.77 14.56 19.70
C VAL A 239 -15.73 13.49 19.29
N ALA A 240 -15.86 12.26 19.77
CA ALA A 240 -14.99 11.16 19.38
C ALA A 240 -15.07 10.85 17.88
N SER A 241 -16.28 10.87 17.32
CA SER A 241 -16.50 10.64 15.88
C SER A 241 -15.88 11.76 15.03
N LEU A 242 -16.03 13.01 15.43
CA LEU A 242 -15.41 14.15 14.74
C LEU A 242 -13.88 14.08 14.80
N PHE A 243 -13.34 13.73 15.97
CA PHE A 243 -11.88 13.56 16.12
C PHE A 243 -11.34 12.40 15.26
N ALA A 244 -12.01 11.25 15.31
CA ALA A 244 -11.67 10.11 14.44
C ALA A 244 -11.77 10.48 12.94
N PHE A 245 -12.80 11.24 12.56
CA PHE A 245 -12.98 11.73 11.20
C PHE A 245 -11.82 12.63 10.76
N VAL A 246 -11.37 13.55 11.60
CA VAL A 246 -10.20 14.40 11.29
C VAL A 246 -8.94 13.56 11.06
N ILE A 247 -8.71 12.55 11.90
CA ILE A 247 -7.57 11.64 11.71
C ILE A 247 -7.71 10.89 10.37
N ILE A 248 -8.89 10.33 10.08
CA ILE A 248 -9.16 9.61 8.82
C ILE A 248 -8.95 10.50 7.61
N MET A 249 -9.29 11.79 7.69
CA MET A 249 -9.05 12.74 6.59
C MET A 249 -7.56 13.01 6.31
N ILE A 250 -6.67 12.80 7.28
CA ILE A 250 -5.22 12.93 7.08
C ILE A 250 -4.66 11.73 6.29
N ILE A 251 -5.23 10.55 6.44
CA ILE A 251 -4.71 9.30 5.88
C ILE A 251 -4.57 9.32 4.35
N PRO A 252 -5.54 9.81 3.54
CA PRO A 252 -5.37 9.94 2.10
C PRO A 252 -4.16 10.78 1.69
N PHE A 253 -3.85 11.85 2.44
CA PHE A 253 -2.66 12.67 2.18
C PHE A 253 -1.37 11.88 2.45
N LEU A 254 -1.34 11.02 3.47
CA LEU A 254 -0.20 10.15 3.73
C LEU A 254 -0.06 9.10 2.62
N HIS A 255 -1.15 8.55 2.11
CA HIS A 255 -1.10 7.64 0.96
C HIS A 255 -0.56 8.33 -0.29
N ILE A 256 -1.03 9.55 -0.59
CA ILE A 256 -0.50 10.35 -1.71
C ILE A 256 0.99 10.65 -1.52
N LEU A 257 1.42 10.97 -0.30
CA LEU A 257 2.82 11.21 0.01
C LEU A 257 3.69 9.98 -0.20
N GLY A 258 3.21 8.79 0.17
CA GLY A 258 3.89 7.52 -0.11
C GLY A 258 3.99 7.21 -1.61
N GLN A 259 2.89 7.45 -2.37
CA GLN A 259 2.92 7.32 -3.84
C GLN A 259 3.94 8.27 -4.48
N TRP A 260 3.94 9.52 -4.01
CA TRP A 260 4.90 10.54 -4.46
C TRP A 260 6.34 10.15 -4.15
N ALA A 261 6.61 9.64 -2.94
CA ALA A 261 7.93 9.15 -2.54
C ALA A 261 8.41 8.05 -3.48
N GLY A 262 7.57 7.04 -3.73
CA GLY A 262 7.88 5.96 -4.67
C GLY A 262 8.18 6.47 -6.08
N TYR A 263 7.39 7.40 -6.59
CA TYR A 263 7.62 8.02 -7.90
C TYR A 263 8.97 8.76 -7.96
N ARG A 264 9.33 9.54 -6.92
CA ARG A 264 10.61 10.26 -6.86
C ARG A 264 11.79 9.30 -6.83
N VAL A 265 11.72 8.24 -6.02
CA VAL A 265 12.73 7.18 -5.96
C VAL A 265 12.94 6.51 -7.32
N LEU A 266 11.86 6.18 -8.03
CA LEU A 266 11.95 5.59 -9.37
C LEU A 266 12.56 6.54 -10.41
N LYS A 267 12.42 7.85 -10.21
CA LYS A 267 13.07 8.89 -11.05
C LYS A 267 14.56 9.09 -10.79
N GLY A 268 15.09 8.45 -9.75
CA GLY A 268 16.50 8.56 -9.40
C GLY A 268 16.80 9.45 -8.22
N ASP A 269 15.77 10.04 -7.58
CA ASP A 269 15.96 10.89 -6.40
C ASP A 269 16.17 10.05 -5.13
N ASP A 270 16.98 10.57 -4.22
CA ASP A 270 17.10 10.05 -2.86
C ASP A 270 16.07 10.75 -1.98
N TYR A 271 14.82 10.28 -2.07
CA TYR A 271 13.70 10.91 -1.39
C TYR A 271 13.80 10.81 0.13
N LEU A 272 13.46 11.93 0.80
CA LEU A 272 13.43 12.05 2.26
C LEU A 272 12.00 12.40 2.70
N TYR A 273 11.39 11.57 3.56
CA TYR A 273 10.16 11.97 4.23
C TYR A 273 10.40 13.17 5.15
N PRO A 274 9.51 14.16 5.16
CA PRO A 274 9.58 15.24 6.14
C PRO A 274 9.68 14.67 7.56
N LEU A 275 10.60 15.18 8.37
CA LEU A 275 10.92 14.74 9.74
C LEU A 275 11.57 13.34 9.81
N LEU A 276 10.90 12.28 9.35
CA LEU A 276 11.36 10.90 9.50
C LEU A 276 12.66 10.64 8.74
N GLY A 277 12.79 11.14 7.51
CA GLY A 277 13.99 10.94 6.70
C GLY A 277 15.25 11.49 7.38
N ARG A 278 15.17 12.68 7.99
CA ARG A 278 16.28 13.29 8.75
C ARG A 278 16.68 12.47 9.98
N ILE A 279 15.70 11.96 10.73
CA ILE A 279 15.95 11.14 11.92
C ILE A 279 16.67 9.84 11.53
N VAL A 280 16.20 9.17 10.48
CA VAL A 280 16.83 7.94 9.98
C VAL A 280 18.25 8.21 9.51
N GLN A 281 18.46 9.28 8.74
CA GLN A 281 19.77 9.66 8.24
C GLN A 281 20.76 9.93 9.37
N GLN A 282 20.40 10.74 10.35
CA GLN A 282 21.25 11.04 11.50
C GLN A 282 21.63 9.78 12.29
N ARG A 283 20.69 8.84 12.44
CA ARG A 283 20.94 7.59 13.16
C ARG A 283 21.90 6.67 12.41
N MET A 284 21.74 6.58 11.09
CA MET A 284 22.63 5.77 10.25
C MET A 284 24.03 6.36 10.18
N ASP A 285 24.18 7.68 10.08
CA ASP A 285 25.48 8.37 10.06
C ASP A 285 26.19 8.26 11.42
N GLY A 286 25.46 8.36 12.54
CA GLY A 286 25.99 8.16 13.89
C GLY A 286 26.52 6.74 14.11
N ASN A 287 25.85 5.72 13.62
CA ASN A 287 26.31 4.34 13.71
C ASN A 287 27.59 4.10 12.91
N THR A 288 27.72 4.69 11.73
CA THR A 288 28.92 4.58 10.89
C THR A 288 30.16 5.18 11.58
N ILE A 289 29.99 6.29 12.30
CA ILE A 289 31.08 6.92 13.06
C ILE A 289 31.51 6.05 14.24
N MET A 290 30.58 5.42 14.95
CA MET A 290 30.89 4.53 16.09
C MET A 290 31.61 3.24 15.64
N ASP A 291 31.18 2.64 14.52
CA ASP A 291 31.81 1.45 13.98
C ASP A 291 33.23 1.74 13.47
N GLY A 292 33.45 2.89 12.85
CA GLY A 292 34.79 3.34 12.45
C GLY A 292 35.75 3.55 13.66
N LYS A 293 35.25 4.08 14.78
CA LYS A 293 36.03 4.21 16.01
C LYS A 293 36.39 2.85 16.63
N ARG A 294 35.48 1.91 16.69
CA ARG A 294 35.74 0.55 17.21
C ARG A 294 36.78 -0.21 16.40
N GLN A 295 36.81 -0.03 15.08
CA GLN A 295 37.80 -0.66 14.21
C GLN A 295 39.21 -0.07 14.43
N HIS A 296 39.33 1.22 14.77
CA HIS A 296 40.61 1.88 15.10
C HIS A 296 41.10 1.55 16.52
N GLU A 297 40.20 1.26 17.46
CA GLU A 297 40.54 0.89 18.84
C GLU A 297 40.94 -0.60 19.00
N ASN A 298 40.61 -1.46 18.04
CA ASN A 298 40.94 -2.90 18.09
C ASN A 298 41.68 -3.38 16.83
N PRO A 299 42.94 -2.93 16.58
CA PRO A 299 43.68 -3.36 15.40
C PRO A 299 44.28 -4.79 15.49
N SER A 300 44.03 -5.54 16.58
CA SER A 300 44.66 -6.85 16.86
C SER A 300 43.74 -8.07 16.62
N GLY A 301 42.89 -8.01 15.59
CA GLY A 301 42.01 -9.11 15.20
C GLY A 301 42.24 -9.62 13.77
N SER A 302 43.52 -9.82 13.35
CA SER A 302 43.84 -10.52 12.09
C SER A 302 44.68 -11.73 12.37
#